data_834b9cd5efc02c012dd7d406d0a0c1f1
#
_entry.id   834b9cd5efc02c012dd7d406d0a0c1f1
#
_cell.length_a   1.000
_cell.length_b   1.000
_cell.length_c   1.000
_cell.angle_alpha   90.00
_cell.angle_beta   90.00
_cell.angle_gamma   90.00
#
_symmetry.space_group_name_H-M   'P 1'
#
loop_
_entity.id
_entity.type
_entity.pdbx_description
1 polymer ?
#
loop_
_entity_poly.entity_id
_entity_poly.type
_entity_poly.pdbx_seq_one_letter_code
_entity_poly.pdbx_strand_id
1 'polypeptide(L)'
;DTDAHLAQALVYNAGRLAWRMREQGVDINQKTSVSDVVTDADRAAERFVAGVLEVVRPEDGILGEEGATRPSTSGRTWVIDPVDGTYNFSSGSDYWCSALALADAEGVIFGAVHRPAMGYTWFGGRDFPTSRDGKDVAKLQNQSAKEISMATYLHPTSIQDADIRAAWQRVGEKFATVRMLGAGSVDLSSVADGT
;
A
#
# COMPACT_ATOMS: atom_id res chain seq x y z
N ASP A 1 18.63 2.52 -14.93
CA ASP A 1 18.15 2.38 -13.56
C ASP A 1 17.58 1.00 -13.36
N THR A 2 17.80 0.42 -12.19
CA THR A 2 17.24 -0.88 -11.82
C THR A 2 15.74 -0.74 -11.52
N ASP A 3 14.98 -1.83 -11.67
CA ASP A 3 13.55 -1.83 -11.33
C ASP A 3 13.31 -1.44 -9.86
N ALA A 4 14.23 -1.78 -8.96
CA ALA A 4 14.20 -1.41 -7.55
C ALA A 4 14.25 0.11 -7.32
N HIS A 5 15.15 0.81 -8.03
CA HIS A 5 15.23 2.28 -7.96
C HIS A 5 14.01 2.93 -8.61
N LEU A 6 13.54 2.37 -9.74
CA LEU A 6 12.35 2.84 -10.42
C LEU A 6 11.12 2.76 -9.50
N ALA A 7 10.90 1.62 -8.83
CA ALA A 7 9.78 1.43 -7.91
C ALA A 7 9.77 2.47 -6.79
N GLN A 8 10.91 2.67 -6.13
CA GLN A 8 11.04 3.65 -5.03
C GLN A 8 10.79 5.08 -5.52
N ALA A 9 11.31 5.44 -6.69
CA ALA A 9 11.07 6.75 -7.30
C ALA A 9 9.60 6.94 -7.67
N LEU A 10 8.93 5.92 -8.19
CA LEU A 10 7.52 5.97 -8.59
C LEU A 10 6.61 6.17 -7.38
N VAL A 11 6.74 5.38 -6.31
CA VAL A 11 5.89 5.53 -5.11
C VAL A 11 6.13 6.88 -4.43
N TYR A 12 7.40 7.34 -4.37
CA TYR A 12 7.73 8.65 -3.82
C TYR A 12 7.02 9.78 -4.58
N ASN A 13 7.12 9.78 -5.91
CA ASN A 13 6.53 10.84 -6.73
C ASN A 13 5.01 10.76 -6.79
N ALA A 14 4.42 9.54 -6.83
CA ALA A 14 2.98 9.33 -6.76
C ALA A 14 2.41 9.86 -5.44
N GLY A 15 3.02 9.52 -4.30
CA GLY A 15 2.62 10.02 -3.00
C GLY A 15 2.72 11.55 -2.88
N ARG A 16 3.79 12.15 -3.41
CA ARG A 16 3.92 13.60 -3.43
C ARG A 16 2.92 14.29 -4.37
N LEU A 17 2.56 13.67 -5.47
CA LEU A 17 1.52 14.17 -6.35
C LEU A 17 0.17 14.17 -5.63
N ALA A 18 -0.21 13.04 -5.04
CA ALA A 18 -1.45 12.92 -4.28
C ALA A 18 -1.50 13.92 -3.11
N TRP A 19 -0.41 14.05 -2.35
CA TRP A 19 -0.31 15.02 -1.26
C TRP A 19 -0.60 16.46 -1.72
N ARG A 20 0.07 16.91 -2.79
CA ARG A 20 -0.15 18.25 -3.35
C ARG A 20 -1.57 18.49 -3.83
N MET A 21 -2.17 17.47 -4.47
CA MET A 21 -3.56 17.56 -4.91
C MET A 21 -4.51 17.68 -3.71
N ARG A 22 -4.27 16.92 -2.62
CA ARG A 22 -5.05 17.03 -1.39
C ARG A 22 -5.00 18.45 -0.79
N GLU A 23 -3.82 19.07 -0.75
CA GLU A 23 -3.64 20.44 -0.25
C GLU A 23 -4.39 21.48 -1.11
N GLN A 24 -4.57 21.21 -2.39
CA GLN A 24 -5.32 22.07 -3.32
C GLN A 24 -6.84 21.82 -3.29
N GLY A 25 -7.29 20.82 -2.58
CA GLY A 25 -8.65 20.29 -2.57
C GLY A 25 -8.86 19.21 -3.61
N VAL A 26 -9.53 18.13 -3.23
CA VAL A 26 -9.81 16.98 -4.10
C VAL A 26 -11.30 16.72 -4.18
N ASP A 27 -11.77 16.35 -5.38
CA ASP A 27 -13.10 15.82 -5.55
C ASP A 27 -13.13 14.35 -5.10
N ILE A 28 -14.13 14.02 -4.27
CA ILE A 28 -14.32 12.70 -3.68
C ILE A 28 -15.46 12.00 -4.39
N ASN A 29 -15.19 10.82 -4.94
CA ASN A 29 -16.20 9.96 -5.55
C ASN A 29 -16.35 8.67 -4.73
N GLN A 30 -17.57 8.33 -4.34
CA GLN A 30 -17.88 7.10 -3.65
C GLN A 30 -18.04 5.96 -4.65
N LYS A 31 -17.34 4.84 -4.48
CA LYS A 31 -17.43 3.65 -5.34
C LYS A 31 -18.66 2.79 -4.97
N THR A 32 -18.57 2.04 -3.88
CA THR A 32 -19.59 1.07 -3.49
C THR A 32 -20.19 1.32 -2.10
N SER A 33 -19.47 2.00 -1.24
CA SER A 33 -19.92 2.32 0.13
C SER A 33 -19.29 3.63 0.62
N VAL A 34 -19.73 4.11 1.79
CA VAL A 34 -19.18 5.33 2.42
C VAL A 34 -17.66 5.20 2.70
N SER A 35 -17.18 4.00 2.92
CA SER A 35 -15.75 3.73 3.15
C SER A 35 -14.97 3.33 1.89
N ASP A 36 -15.65 3.15 0.77
CA ASP A 36 -15.05 2.81 -0.52
C ASP A 36 -15.11 4.05 -1.43
N VAL A 37 -14.11 4.90 -1.30
CA VAL A 37 -14.02 6.18 -2.00
C VAL A 37 -12.81 6.19 -2.94
N VAL A 38 -12.90 7.00 -3.96
CA VAL A 38 -11.78 7.32 -4.84
C VAL A 38 -11.72 8.83 -5.02
N THR A 39 -10.55 9.37 -5.12
CA THR A 39 -10.34 10.80 -5.40
C THR A 39 -9.68 11.00 -6.76
N ASP A 40 -9.73 12.22 -7.26
CA ASP A 40 -8.98 12.56 -8.48
C ASP A 40 -7.47 12.41 -8.28
N ALA A 41 -7.00 12.47 -7.02
CA ALA A 41 -5.61 12.24 -6.67
C ALA A 41 -5.19 10.78 -6.90
N ASP A 42 -6.04 9.81 -6.52
CA ASP A 42 -5.81 8.37 -6.78
C ASP A 42 -5.61 8.15 -8.28
N ARG A 43 -6.57 8.61 -9.08
CA ARG A 43 -6.53 8.45 -10.55
C ARG A 43 -5.35 9.18 -11.19
N ALA A 44 -4.99 10.37 -10.69
CA ALA A 44 -3.85 11.12 -11.22
C ALA A 44 -2.52 10.43 -10.89
N ALA A 45 -2.39 9.92 -9.66
CA ALA A 45 -1.18 9.21 -9.23
C ALA A 45 -1.03 7.86 -9.96
N GLU A 46 -2.13 7.12 -10.18
CA GLU A 46 -2.08 5.88 -10.98
C GLU A 46 -1.70 6.17 -12.42
N ARG A 47 -2.31 7.16 -13.07
CA ARG A 47 -1.94 7.55 -14.45
C ARG A 47 -0.49 7.97 -14.57
N PHE A 48 0.05 8.67 -13.57
CA PHE A 48 1.45 9.02 -13.54
C PHE A 48 2.36 7.78 -13.53
N VAL A 49 2.10 6.84 -12.60
CA VAL A 49 2.89 5.61 -12.49
C VAL A 49 2.77 4.76 -13.76
N ALA A 50 1.55 4.51 -14.23
CA ALA A 50 1.29 3.73 -15.44
C ALA A 50 1.96 4.36 -16.67
N GLY A 51 1.85 5.68 -16.87
CA GLY A 51 2.44 6.37 -17.99
C GLY A 51 3.97 6.29 -18.02
N VAL A 52 4.62 6.35 -16.86
CA VAL A 52 6.09 6.13 -16.80
C VAL A 52 6.42 4.68 -17.16
N LEU A 53 5.70 3.70 -16.60
CA LEU A 53 5.93 2.27 -16.87
C LEU A 53 5.66 1.90 -18.34
N GLU A 54 4.71 2.54 -18.99
CA GLU A 54 4.47 2.36 -20.44
C GLU A 54 5.68 2.71 -21.30
N VAL A 55 6.43 3.72 -20.91
CA VAL A 55 7.62 4.17 -21.63
C VAL A 55 8.86 3.34 -21.29
N VAL A 56 9.09 3.09 -19.99
CA VAL A 56 10.36 2.51 -19.51
C VAL A 56 10.32 0.99 -19.36
N ARG A 57 9.12 0.40 -19.31
CA ARG A 57 8.89 -1.07 -19.17
C ARG A 57 7.73 -1.52 -20.07
N PRO A 58 7.81 -1.31 -21.39
CA PRO A 58 6.69 -1.54 -22.33
C PRO A 58 6.22 -3.00 -22.37
N GLU A 59 7.08 -3.96 -22.03
CA GLU A 59 6.77 -5.39 -22.05
C GLU A 59 6.13 -5.91 -20.75
N ASP A 60 6.26 -5.16 -19.67
CA ASP A 60 5.69 -5.57 -18.37
C ASP A 60 4.18 -5.29 -18.33
N GLY A 61 3.45 -6.14 -17.65
CA GLY A 61 2.04 -5.93 -17.34
C GLY A 61 1.83 -4.79 -16.34
N ILE A 62 0.62 -4.24 -16.32
CA ILE A 62 0.17 -3.26 -15.34
C ILE A 62 -1.18 -3.71 -14.78
N LEU A 63 -1.34 -3.64 -13.46
CA LEU A 63 -2.57 -3.86 -12.73
C LEU A 63 -2.72 -2.74 -11.70
N GLY A 64 -3.54 -1.75 -11.98
CA GLY A 64 -3.85 -0.64 -11.09
C GLY A 64 -5.19 -0.80 -10.42
N GLU A 65 -5.34 -0.24 -9.23
CA GLU A 65 -6.59 -0.24 -8.47
C GLU A 65 -7.66 0.61 -9.14
N GLU A 66 -7.27 1.73 -9.76
CA GLU A 66 -8.16 2.70 -10.39
C GLU A 66 -8.44 2.39 -11.87
N GLY A 67 -7.98 1.25 -12.36
CA GLY A 67 -8.33 0.70 -13.66
C GLY A 67 -7.22 0.71 -14.69
N ALA A 68 -6.03 1.20 -14.39
CA ALA A 68 -4.89 1.05 -15.29
C ALA A 68 -4.58 -0.44 -15.47
N THR A 69 -4.64 -0.93 -16.71
CA THR A 69 -4.37 -2.34 -17.00
C THR A 69 -3.66 -2.49 -18.32
N ARG A 70 -2.68 -3.38 -18.34
CA ARG A 70 -1.96 -3.80 -19.54
C ARG A 70 -1.51 -5.26 -19.38
N PRO A 71 -1.76 -6.13 -20.38
CA PRO A 71 -1.23 -7.49 -20.38
C PRO A 71 0.30 -7.49 -20.40
N SER A 72 0.91 -8.45 -19.71
CA SER A 72 2.35 -8.67 -19.75
C SER A 72 2.78 -9.50 -20.96
N THR A 73 3.88 -9.14 -21.59
CA THR A 73 4.61 -9.98 -22.56
C THR A 73 5.95 -10.46 -22.00
N SER A 74 6.45 -9.84 -20.94
CA SER A 74 7.68 -10.23 -20.23
C SER A 74 7.46 -11.35 -19.19
N GLY A 75 6.20 -11.61 -18.80
CA GLY A 75 5.85 -12.48 -17.66
C GLY A 75 5.85 -11.75 -16.31
N ARG A 76 6.15 -10.45 -16.27
CA ARG A 76 6.15 -9.62 -15.05
C ARG A 76 5.01 -8.62 -15.07
N THR A 77 4.47 -8.29 -13.90
CA THR A 77 3.36 -7.33 -13.76
C THR A 77 3.62 -6.37 -12.61
N TRP A 78 3.47 -5.09 -12.85
CA TRP A 78 3.46 -4.03 -11.86
C TRP A 78 2.06 -3.90 -11.27
N VAL A 79 1.95 -4.01 -9.95
CA VAL A 79 0.70 -3.83 -9.19
C VAL A 79 0.76 -2.48 -8.50
N ILE A 80 -0.23 -1.62 -8.75
CA ILE A 80 -0.22 -0.21 -8.34
C ILE A 80 -1.41 0.05 -7.43
N ASP A 81 -1.14 0.53 -6.22
CA ASP A 81 -2.10 1.18 -5.33
C ASP A 81 -1.53 2.56 -4.97
N PRO A 82 -1.96 3.61 -5.67
CA PRO A 82 -1.33 4.92 -5.56
C PRO A 82 -1.67 5.66 -4.27
N VAL A 83 -2.82 5.33 -3.64
CA VAL A 83 -3.29 5.93 -2.38
C VAL A 83 -3.96 4.87 -1.53
N ASP A 84 -3.17 3.95 -0.94
CA ASP A 84 -3.69 3.01 0.06
C ASP A 84 -4.14 3.76 1.31
N GLY A 85 -5.41 3.59 1.65
CA GLY A 85 -6.08 4.35 2.69
C GLY A 85 -6.81 5.58 2.17
N THR A 86 -7.48 5.50 1.02
CA THR A 86 -8.19 6.61 0.37
C THR A 86 -9.23 7.27 1.27
N TYR A 87 -9.92 6.50 2.13
CA TYR A 87 -10.84 7.09 3.12
C TYR A 87 -10.08 7.99 4.12
N ASN A 88 -8.94 7.54 4.63
CA ASN A 88 -8.08 8.33 5.50
C ASN A 88 -7.58 9.57 4.78
N PHE A 89 -7.09 9.38 3.56
CA PHE A 89 -6.62 10.48 2.71
C PHE A 89 -7.71 11.55 2.51
N SER A 90 -8.92 11.16 2.13
CA SER A 90 -10.04 12.07 1.85
C SER A 90 -10.58 12.76 3.10
N SER A 91 -10.48 12.11 4.27
CA SER A 91 -10.89 12.69 5.56
C SER A 91 -9.82 13.58 6.21
N GLY A 92 -8.66 13.79 5.56
CA GLY A 92 -7.57 14.63 6.05
C GLY A 92 -6.61 13.92 7.00
N SER A 93 -6.74 12.60 7.20
CA SER A 93 -5.78 11.82 7.98
C SER A 93 -4.47 11.66 7.22
N ASP A 94 -3.36 11.55 7.95
CA ASP A 94 -2.03 11.27 7.42
C ASP A 94 -1.70 9.78 7.35
N TYR A 95 -2.64 8.92 7.72
CA TYR A 95 -2.46 7.46 7.75
C TYR A 95 -2.83 6.83 6.41
N TRP A 96 -2.02 7.07 5.41
CA TRP A 96 -2.12 6.55 4.04
C TRP A 96 -0.74 6.49 3.40
N CYS A 97 -0.61 5.78 2.28
CA CYS A 97 0.65 5.68 1.54
C CYS A 97 0.41 5.47 0.05
N SER A 98 1.48 5.55 -0.75
CA SER A 98 1.55 5.00 -2.10
C SER A 98 2.29 3.68 -2.07
N ALA A 99 1.75 2.66 -2.73
CA ALA A 99 2.32 1.32 -2.79
C ALA A 99 2.46 0.85 -4.24
N LEU A 100 3.52 0.09 -4.50
CA LEU A 100 3.83 -0.50 -5.80
C LEU A 100 4.55 -1.82 -5.59
N ALA A 101 4.18 -2.85 -6.35
CA ALA A 101 4.89 -4.12 -6.37
C ALA A 101 5.20 -4.55 -7.80
N LEU A 102 6.28 -5.32 -7.98
CA LEU A 102 6.55 -6.09 -9.18
C LEU A 102 6.38 -7.57 -8.85
N ALA A 103 5.63 -8.28 -9.65
CA ALA A 103 5.35 -9.70 -9.50
C ALA A 103 5.63 -10.47 -10.79
N ASP A 104 5.90 -11.76 -10.65
CA ASP A 104 6.03 -12.75 -11.72
C ASP A 104 5.20 -14.00 -11.41
N ALA A 105 5.39 -15.08 -12.16
CA ALA A 105 4.67 -16.34 -11.94
C ALA A 105 4.97 -17.01 -10.59
N GLU A 106 6.08 -16.68 -9.95
CA GLU A 106 6.48 -17.19 -8.63
C GLU A 106 5.97 -16.33 -7.47
N GLY A 107 5.33 -15.19 -7.76
CA GLY A 107 4.78 -14.25 -6.80
C GLY A 107 5.48 -12.89 -6.81
N VAL A 108 5.45 -12.20 -5.67
CA VAL A 108 6.05 -10.86 -5.56
C VAL A 108 7.57 -10.93 -5.61
N ILE A 109 8.17 -10.19 -6.54
CA ILE A 109 9.63 -10.01 -6.64
C ILE A 109 10.08 -9.00 -5.58
N PHE A 110 9.42 -7.83 -5.55
CA PHE A 110 9.64 -6.79 -4.53
C PHE A 110 8.41 -5.88 -4.40
N GLY A 111 8.38 -5.13 -3.30
CA GLY A 111 7.42 -4.05 -3.04
C GLY A 111 8.10 -2.78 -2.57
N ALA A 112 7.49 -1.65 -2.86
CA ALA A 112 7.87 -0.33 -2.38
C ALA A 112 6.65 0.38 -1.80
N VAL A 113 6.82 1.06 -0.67
CA VAL A 113 5.77 1.83 0.01
C VAL A 113 6.35 3.19 0.40
N HIS A 114 5.70 4.28 0.01
CA HIS A 114 6.05 5.62 0.46
C HIS A 114 4.92 6.20 1.32
N ARG A 115 5.27 6.65 2.53
CA ARG A 115 4.36 7.35 3.45
C ARG A 115 4.65 8.85 3.43
N PRO A 116 3.90 9.67 2.68
CA PRO A 116 4.22 11.08 2.46
C PRO A 116 4.27 11.90 3.75
N ALA A 117 3.36 11.64 4.71
CA ALA A 117 3.32 12.36 5.97
C ALA A 117 4.57 12.17 6.84
N MET A 118 5.22 11.01 6.74
CA MET A 118 6.46 10.71 7.46
C MET A 118 7.72 10.97 6.63
N GLY A 119 7.57 11.08 5.31
CA GLY A 119 8.68 11.23 4.37
C GLY A 119 9.50 9.96 4.18
N TYR A 120 9.03 8.79 4.64
CA TYR A 120 9.77 7.53 4.57
C TYR A 120 9.33 6.67 3.39
N THR A 121 10.31 5.96 2.82
CA THR A 121 10.09 4.96 1.77
C THR A 121 10.64 3.61 2.22
N TRP A 122 9.78 2.59 2.29
CA TRP A 122 10.16 1.20 2.52
C TRP A 122 10.30 0.49 1.19
N PHE A 123 11.25 -0.45 1.15
CA PHE A 123 11.49 -1.32 0.02
C PHE A 123 11.96 -2.68 0.52
N GLY A 124 11.55 -3.76 -0.14
CA GLY A 124 12.02 -5.11 0.16
C GLY A 124 11.45 -6.12 -0.82
N GLY A 125 11.96 -7.34 -0.83
CA GLY A 125 11.50 -8.36 -1.75
C GLY A 125 12.18 -9.70 -1.61
N ARG A 126 11.90 -10.60 -2.57
CA ARG A 126 12.39 -11.98 -2.58
C ARG A 126 13.92 -12.05 -2.40
N ASP A 127 14.65 -11.23 -3.15
CA ASP A 127 16.12 -11.19 -3.15
C ASP A 127 16.67 -9.84 -2.65
N PHE A 128 15.82 -9.06 -1.97
CA PHE A 128 16.17 -7.74 -1.46
C PHE A 128 15.94 -7.67 0.04
N PRO A 129 16.93 -7.20 0.82
CA PRO A 129 16.69 -6.94 2.23
C PRO A 129 15.62 -5.85 2.39
N THR A 130 14.87 -5.93 3.50
CA THR A 130 13.96 -4.85 3.85
C THR A 130 14.76 -3.62 4.23
N SER A 131 14.45 -2.50 3.61
CA SER A 131 15.10 -1.21 3.86
C SER A 131 14.07 -0.09 4.06
N ARG A 132 14.49 0.96 4.77
CA ARG A 132 13.80 2.22 4.88
C ARG A 132 14.76 3.35 4.51
N ASP A 133 14.39 4.14 3.50
CA ASP A 133 15.23 5.21 2.93
C ASP A 133 16.63 4.72 2.56
N GLY A 134 16.71 3.54 1.94
CA GLY A 134 17.96 2.91 1.50
C GLY A 134 18.84 2.35 2.63
N LYS A 135 18.38 2.35 3.88
CA LYS A 135 19.06 1.74 5.01
C LYS A 135 18.36 0.43 5.38
N ASP A 136 19.12 -0.64 5.51
CA ASP A 136 18.60 -1.93 5.91
C ASP A 136 17.89 -1.83 7.27
N VAL A 137 16.71 -2.42 7.36
CA VAL A 137 15.96 -2.56 8.62
C VAL A 137 16.45 -3.80 9.34
N ALA A 138 16.68 -3.67 10.63
CA ALA A 138 17.11 -4.80 11.45
C ALA A 138 16.05 -5.91 11.45
N LYS A 139 16.48 -7.17 11.34
CA LYS A 139 15.56 -8.31 11.40
C LYS A 139 14.87 -8.33 12.75
N LEU A 140 13.55 -8.35 12.73
CA LEU A 140 12.73 -8.40 13.92
C LEU A 140 12.97 -9.70 14.71
N GLN A 141 12.96 -9.58 16.01
CA GLN A 141 13.02 -10.73 16.94
C GLN A 141 11.60 -11.28 17.15
N ASN A 142 11.50 -12.58 17.37
CA ASN A 142 10.24 -13.21 17.72
C ASN A 142 9.75 -12.66 19.07
N GLN A 143 8.50 -12.24 19.12
CA GLN A 143 7.83 -11.76 20.32
C GLN A 143 6.56 -12.55 20.57
N SER A 144 6.11 -12.58 21.82
CA SER A 144 4.82 -13.16 22.16
C SER A 144 3.69 -12.28 21.60
N ALA A 145 2.66 -12.91 21.03
CA ALA A 145 1.46 -12.19 20.60
C ALA A 145 0.84 -11.33 21.71
N LYS A 146 0.97 -11.73 22.97
CA LYS A 146 0.49 -10.98 24.15
C LYS A 146 1.27 -9.70 24.44
N GLU A 147 2.38 -9.48 23.79
CA GLU A 147 3.27 -8.31 23.99
C GLU A 147 3.23 -7.35 22.79
N ILE A 148 2.59 -7.75 21.69
CA ILE A 148 2.53 -6.96 20.46
C ILE A 148 1.09 -6.59 20.09
N SER A 149 0.95 -5.57 19.24
CA SER A 149 -0.33 -5.18 18.66
C SER A 149 -0.62 -5.97 17.38
N MET A 150 -1.89 -6.26 17.15
CA MET A 150 -2.39 -6.74 15.87
C MET A 150 -2.86 -5.55 15.02
N ALA A 151 -2.30 -5.36 13.85
CA ALA A 151 -2.88 -4.50 12.83
C ALA A 151 -3.86 -5.32 11.99
N THR A 152 -5.06 -4.80 11.77
CA THR A 152 -6.12 -5.51 11.06
C THR A 152 -7.11 -4.54 10.43
N TYR A 153 -7.92 -5.05 9.53
CA TYR A 153 -9.09 -4.35 9.02
C TYR A 153 -10.30 -5.28 8.98
N LEU A 154 -11.39 -4.87 9.58
CA LEU A 154 -12.67 -5.56 9.51
C LEU A 154 -13.73 -4.57 9.01
N HIS A 155 -14.09 -4.72 7.74
CA HIS A 155 -15.06 -3.83 7.11
C HIS A 155 -16.42 -3.88 7.84
N PRO A 156 -17.15 -2.76 7.99
CA PRO A 156 -18.45 -2.71 8.67
C PRO A 156 -19.49 -3.71 8.15
N THR A 157 -19.45 -4.06 6.87
CA THR A 157 -20.36 -5.09 6.31
C THR A 157 -19.93 -6.50 6.76
N SER A 158 -18.64 -6.78 6.86
CA SER A 158 -18.12 -8.08 7.28
C SER A 158 -18.35 -8.34 8.77
N ILE A 159 -18.36 -7.31 9.63
CA ILE A 159 -18.63 -7.46 11.07
C ILE A 159 -20.07 -7.88 11.36
N GLN A 160 -20.99 -7.72 10.40
CA GLN A 160 -22.36 -8.19 10.51
C GLN A 160 -22.47 -9.71 10.41
N ASP A 161 -21.53 -10.36 9.70
CA ASP A 161 -21.42 -11.81 9.66
C ASP A 161 -20.92 -12.33 11.03
N ALA A 162 -21.70 -13.22 11.65
CA ALA A 162 -21.42 -13.75 12.97
C ALA A 162 -20.15 -14.61 13.02
N ASP A 163 -19.89 -15.38 11.96
CA ASP A 163 -18.75 -16.29 11.89
C ASP A 163 -17.45 -15.50 11.66
N ILE A 164 -17.48 -14.53 10.77
CA ILE A 164 -16.34 -13.61 10.54
C ILE A 164 -16.01 -12.86 11.81
N ARG A 165 -17.01 -12.26 12.47
CA ARG A 165 -16.83 -11.54 13.74
C ARG A 165 -16.25 -12.42 14.84
N ALA A 166 -16.77 -13.64 15.00
CA ALA A 166 -16.28 -14.58 15.99
C ALA A 166 -14.84 -15.05 15.69
N ALA A 167 -14.51 -15.27 14.42
CA ALA A 167 -13.15 -15.61 14.00
C ALA A 167 -12.17 -14.48 14.29
N TRP A 168 -12.54 -13.25 13.92
CA TRP A 168 -11.75 -12.04 14.18
C TRP A 168 -11.51 -11.85 15.68
N GLN A 169 -12.55 -11.99 16.51
CA GLN A 169 -12.44 -11.88 17.96
C GLN A 169 -11.47 -12.92 18.54
N ARG A 170 -11.60 -14.19 18.16
CA ARG A 170 -10.69 -15.27 18.62
C ARG A 170 -9.21 -15.00 18.28
N VAL A 171 -8.95 -14.34 17.15
CA VAL A 171 -7.59 -13.93 16.79
C VAL A 171 -7.16 -12.71 17.63
N GLY A 172 -7.99 -11.68 17.69
CA GLY A 172 -7.70 -10.42 18.40
C GLY A 172 -7.40 -10.61 19.90
N GLU A 173 -8.10 -11.52 20.56
CA GLU A 173 -7.91 -11.85 22.00
C GLU A 173 -6.50 -12.40 22.32
N LYS A 174 -5.73 -12.82 21.31
CA LYS A 174 -4.37 -13.33 21.51
C LYS A 174 -3.31 -12.22 21.59
N PHE A 175 -3.65 -11.00 21.20
CA PHE A 175 -2.73 -9.87 21.14
C PHE A 175 -2.91 -8.90 22.30
N ALA A 176 -1.86 -8.11 22.61
CA ALA A 176 -1.92 -7.10 23.65
C ALA A 176 -2.95 -6.00 23.34
N THR A 177 -3.07 -5.64 22.08
CA THR A 177 -4.03 -4.65 21.59
C THR A 177 -4.32 -4.86 20.10
N VAL A 178 -5.37 -4.20 19.60
CA VAL A 178 -5.77 -4.24 18.20
C VAL A 178 -5.80 -2.82 17.66
N ARG A 179 -5.23 -2.63 16.47
CA ARG A 179 -5.28 -1.40 15.69
C ARG A 179 -6.03 -1.66 14.38
N MET A 180 -6.97 -0.78 14.05
CA MET A 180 -7.79 -0.89 12.86
C MET A 180 -7.83 0.49 12.19
N LEU A 181 -6.78 0.80 11.45
CA LEU A 181 -6.48 2.14 10.97
C LEU A 181 -6.79 2.36 9.48
N GLY A 182 -7.10 1.30 8.75
CA GLY A 182 -7.68 1.38 7.40
C GLY A 182 -6.71 1.77 6.27
N ALA A 183 -5.43 1.37 6.40
CA ALA A 183 -4.43 1.47 5.32
C ALA A 183 -3.47 0.28 5.44
N GLY A 184 -3.70 -0.75 4.63
CA GLY A 184 -3.01 -2.04 4.76
C GLY A 184 -1.51 -1.97 4.52
N SER A 185 -1.07 -1.23 3.52
CA SER A 185 0.37 -1.08 3.22
C SER A 185 1.09 -0.20 4.26
N VAL A 186 0.37 0.72 4.92
CA VAL A 186 0.90 1.44 6.09
C VAL A 186 1.13 0.49 7.25
N ASP A 187 0.16 -0.39 7.55
CA ASP A 187 0.29 -1.41 8.59
C ASP A 187 1.46 -2.35 8.28
N LEU A 188 1.57 -2.85 7.03
CA LEU A 188 2.65 -3.73 6.61
C LEU A 188 4.03 -3.05 6.71
N SER A 189 4.15 -1.77 6.34
CA SER A 189 5.40 -1.01 6.49
C SER A 189 5.78 -0.83 7.96
N SER A 190 4.79 -0.67 8.86
CA SER A 190 5.01 -0.61 10.30
C SER A 190 5.48 -1.96 10.87
N VAL A 191 4.89 -3.07 10.42
CA VAL A 191 5.38 -4.42 10.77
C VAL A 191 6.81 -4.62 10.29
N ALA A 192 7.15 -4.14 9.10
CA ALA A 192 8.48 -4.31 8.52
C ALA A 192 9.61 -3.72 9.38
N ASP A 193 9.36 -2.63 10.10
CA ASP A 193 10.35 -1.98 10.97
C ASP A 193 10.04 -2.08 12.48
N GLY A 194 9.00 -2.82 12.85
CA GLY A 194 8.69 -3.13 14.25
C GLY A 194 7.99 -2.01 15.02
N THR A 195 7.28 -1.11 14.31
CA THR A 195 6.55 0.00 14.95
C THR A 195 5.03 -0.20 15.09
#